data_d8bbbd23800e5baade14c381a600acd8
#
_entry.id   d8bbbd23800e5baade14c381a600acd8
#
_cell.length_a   1.000
_cell.length_b   1.000
_cell.length_c   1.000
_cell.angle_alpha   90.00
_cell.angle_beta   90.00
_cell.angle_gamma   90.00
#
_symmetry.space_group_name_H-M   'P 1'
#
loop_
_entity.id
_entity.type
_entity.pdbx_description
1 polymer ?
#
loop_
_entity_poly.entity_id
_entity_poly.type
_entity_poly.pdbx_seq_one_letter_code
_entity_poly.pdbx_strand_id
1 'polypeptide(L)'
;IALLKCVIDYGLCIWAFSWFAKRKSENRALFLGSIFLSSLFLFGINMLEIPWLNTIVSAFTLLVLFLVVFYTRWQQALPLALILVTLCVICEFTPPLIMSALIGNNLAQTIEITIDAAAFNLIASGIFYIVLRVGRFILNRIYGEKTPIYTKNNGWASIFPIVSIVFVYYIVYMLSLIHI
;
A
#
# COMPACT_ATOMS: atom_id res chain seq x y z
N ILE A 1 -6.88 -9.15 14.04
CA ILE A 1 -7.39 -8.19 13.05
C ILE A 1 -6.25 -7.60 12.24
N ALA A 2 -5.12 -7.16 12.85
CA ALA A 2 -3.97 -6.62 12.14
C ALA A 2 -3.40 -7.59 11.07
N LEU A 3 -3.29 -8.89 11.39
CA LEU A 3 -2.87 -9.89 10.40
C LEU A 3 -3.86 -9.98 9.22
N LEU A 4 -5.16 -9.96 9.50
CA LEU A 4 -6.20 -10.00 8.47
C LEU A 4 -6.08 -8.77 7.54
N LYS A 5 -5.85 -7.58 8.10
CA LYS A 5 -5.58 -6.37 7.33
C LYS A 5 -4.38 -6.56 6.39
N CYS A 6 -3.24 -7.04 6.91
CA CYS A 6 -2.06 -7.29 6.09
C CYS A 6 -2.37 -8.24 4.91
N VAL A 7 -3.14 -9.31 5.15
CA VAL A 7 -3.54 -10.26 4.10
C VAL A 7 -4.42 -9.58 3.04
N ILE A 8 -5.37 -8.75 3.47
CA ILE A 8 -6.26 -8.01 2.55
C ILE A 8 -5.44 -7.03 1.71
N ASP A 9 -4.60 -6.20 2.33
CA ASP A 9 -3.83 -5.15 1.66
C ASP A 9 -2.82 -5.75 0.65
N TYR A 10 -2.11 -6.82 1.03
CA TYR A 10 -1.25 -7.54 0.10
C TYR A 10 -2.02 -8.22 -1.03
N GLY A 11 -3.19 -8.80 -0.71
CA GLY A 11 -4.09 -9.35 -1.72
C GLY A 11 -4.53 -8.30 -2.74
N LEU A 12 -4.88 -7.11 -2.28
CA LEU A 12 -5.25 -5.96 -3.12
C LEU A 12 -4.06 -5.47 -3.97
N CYS A 13 -2.86 -5.38 -3.39
CA CYS A 13 -1.65 -5.02 -4.13
C CYS A 13 -1.34 -6.02 -5.25
N ILE A 14 -1.43 -7.31 -4.97
CA ILE A 14 -1.20 -8.37 -5.97
C ILE A 14 -2.29 -8.35 -7.05
N TRP A 15 -3.54 -8.14 -6.64
CA TRP A 15 -4.63 -7.99 -7.60
C TRP A 15 -4.41 -6.79 -8.53
N ALA A 16 -4.01 -5.63 -7.99
CA ALA A 16 -3.65 -4.48 -8.79
C ALA A 16 -2.45 -4.75 -9.73
N PHE A 17 -1.42 -5.44 -9.23
CA PHE A 17 -0.26 -5.79 -10.04
C PHE A 17 -0.61 -6.74 -11.19
N SER A 18 -1.59 -7.62 -11.01
CA SER A 18 -2.04 -8.54 -12.06
C SER A 18 -2.63 -7.85 -13.30
N TRP A 19 -2.88 -6.55 -13.24
CA TRP A 19 -3.29 -5.77 -14.42
C TRP A 19 -2.13 -5.46 -15.36
N PHE A 20 -0.90 -5.49 -14.83
CA PHE A 20 0.31 -5.10 -15.54
C PHE A 20 1.20 -6.28 -15.93
N ALA A 21 1.12 -7.40 -15.21
CA ALA A 21 2.00 -8.54 -15.40
C ALA A 21 1.28 -9.88 -15.33
N LYS A 22 1.73 -10.84 -16.15
CA LYS A 22 1.22 -12.21 -16.15
C LYS A 22 1.84 -13.00 -15.00
N ARG A 23 1.03 -13.83 -14.34
CA ARG A 23 1.51 -14.72 -13.26
C ARG A 23 2.43 -15.82 -13.82
N LYS A 24 3.45 -16.18 -13.02
CA LYS A 24 4.39 -17.27 -13.35
C LYS A 24 3.77 -18.65 -13.16
N SER A 25 2.94 -18.82 -12.15
CA SER A 25 2.32 -20.09 -11.80
C SER A 25 0.80 -19.94 -11.73
N GLU A 26 0.10 -20.95 -12.25
CA GLU A 26 -1.35 -21.09 -12.11
C GLU A 26 -1.74 -21.79 -10.81
N ASN A 27 -0.76 -22.31 -10.06
CA ASN A 27 -1.01 -22.99 -8.80
C ASN A 27 -1.51 -22.00 -7.73
N ARG A 28 -2.81 -22.13 -7.41
CA ARG A 28 -3.49 -21.27 -6.43
C ARG A 28 -2.92 -21.41 -5.02
N ALA A 29 -2.46 -22.59 -4.63
CA ALA A 29 -1.92 -22.83 -3.30
C ALA A 29 -0.58 -22.11 -3.10
N LEU A 30 0.32 -22.14 -4.09
CA LEU A 30 1.58 -21.38 -4.05
C LEU A 30 1.31 -19.86 -4.02
N PHE A 31 0.33 -19.42 -4.78
CA PHE A 31 -0.05 -18.01 -4.82
C PHE A 31 -0.60 -17.52 -3.47
N LEU A 32 -1.56 -18.22 -2.89
CA LEU A 32 -2.14 -17.88 -1.58
C LEU A 32 -1.11 -18.03 -0.46
N GLY A 33 -0.28 -19.07 -0.53
CA GLY A 33 0.81 -19.29 0.41
C GLY A 33 1.84 -18.15 0.42
N SER A 34 2.19 -17.63 -0.75
CA SER A 34 3.13 -16.49 -0.84
C SER A 34 2.54 -15.21 -0.25
N ILE A 35 1.25 -14.93 -0.47
CA ILE A 35 0.55 -13.80 0.15
C ILE A 35 0.54 -13.95 1.67
N PHE A 36 0.14 -15.12 2.15
CA PHE A 36 0.03 -15.38 3.59
C PHE A 36 1.39 -15.26 4.29
N LEU A 37 2.45 -15.85 3.71
CA LEU A 37 3.81 -15.79 4.27
C LEU A 37 4.33 -14.36 4.31
N SER A 38 4.13 -13.58 3.25
CA SER A 38 4.52 -12.17 3.20
C SER A 38 3.75 -11.33 4.21
N SER A 39 2.45 -11.60 4.39
CA SER A 39 1.61 -10.91 5.37
C SER A 39 2.02 -11.25 6.81
N LEU A 40 2.39 -12.51 7.07
CA LEU A 40 2.87 -12.95 8.37
C LEU A 40 4.21 -12.29 8.72
N PHE A 41 5.12 -12.21 7.74
CA PHE A 41 6.40 -11.53 7.90
C PHE A 41 6.20 -10.05 8.24
N LEU A 42 5.35 -9.36 7.48
CA LEU A 42 5.06 -7.95 7.75
C LEU A 42 4.37 -7.74 9.10
N PHE A 43 3.46 -8.61 9.47
CA PHE A 43 2.83 -8.57 10.79
C PHE A 43 3.86 -8.66 11.91
N GLY A 44 4.87 -9.54 11.76
CA GLY A 44 5.99 -9.61 12.72
C GLY A 44 6.80 -8.31 12.81
N ILE A 45 7.04 -7.64 11.69
CA ILE A 45 7.73 -6.34 11.66
C ILE A 45 6.87 -5.24 12.28
N ASN A 46 5.55 -5.26 12.06
CA ASN A 46 4.62 -4.31 12.69
C ASN A 46 4.65 -4.35 14.22
N MET A 47 4.97 -5.50 14.81
CA MET A 47 5.13 -5.64 16.27
C MET A 47 6.30 -4.84 16.84
N LEU A 48 7.21 -4.36 16.00
CA LEU A 48 8.33 -3.49 16.42
C LEU A 48 7.89 -2.04 16.63
N GLU A 49 6.68 -1.66 16.21
CA GLU A 49 6.10 -0.31 16.34
C GLU A 49 6.96 0.82 15.75
N ILE A 50 7.77 0.50 14.72
CA ILE A 50 8.63 1.48 14.04
C ILE A 50 8.02 1.80 12.66
N PRO A 51 7.28 2.93 12.50
CA PRO A 51 6.49 3.19 11.29
C PRO A 51 7.33 3.29 10.00
N TRP A 52 8.47 3.97 10.04
CA TRP A 52 9.33 4.11 8.87
C TRP A 52 9.95 2.76 8.43
N LEU A 53 10.34 1.92 9.38
CA LEU A 53 10.87 0.58 9.12
C LEU A 53 9.79 -0.28 8.46
N ASN A 54 8.59 -0.25 9.00
CA ASN A 54 7.44 -0.99 8.47
C ASN A 54 7.17 -0.60 7.00
N THR A 55 7.20 0.68 6.67
CA THR A 55 6.98 1.15 5.29
C THR A 55 8.06 0.66 4.33
N ILE A 56 9.35 0.76 4.73
CA ILE A 56 10.47 0.29 3.90
C ILE A 56 10.39 -1.22 3.69
N VAL A 57 10.16 -1.97 4.77
CA VAL A 57 10.05 -3.43 4.70
C VAL A 57 8.84 -3.85 3.89
N SER A 58 7.71 -3.14 4.00
CA SER A 58 6.51 -3.39 3.16
C SER A 58 6.83 -3.23 1.68
N ALA A 59 7.49 -2.14 1.29
CA ALA A 59 7.86 -1.89 -0.10
C ALA A 59 8.81 -2.97 -0.64
N PHE A 60 9.81 -3.37 0.17
CA PHE A 60 10.76 -4.42 -0.21
C PHE A 60 10.07 -5.79 -0.31
N THR A 61 9.26 -6.15 0.66
CA THR A 61 8.51 -7.42 0.67
C THR A 61 7.57 -7.50 -0.53
N LEU A 62 6.88 -6.40 -0.84
CA LEU A 62 5.99 -6.32 -1.99
C LEU A 62 6.76 -6.45 -3.31
N LEU A 63 7.93 -5.81 -3.43
CA LEU A 63 8.82 -5.97 -4.57
C LEU A 63 9.24 -7.42 -4.77
N VAL A 64 9.72 -8.08 -3.71
CA VAL A 64 10.12 -9.49 -3.76
C VAL A 64 8.94 -10.37 -4.17
N LEU A 65 7.77 -10.13 -3.58
CA LEU A 65 6.55 -10.86 -3.88
C LEU A 65 6.16 -10.72 -5.36
N PHE A 66 6.27 -9.53 -5.96
CA PHE A 66 6.00 -9.31 -7.38
C PHE A 66 7.00 -10.04 -8.27
N LEU A 67 8.30 -10.04 -7.92
CA LEU A 67 9.33 -10.75 -8.67
C LEU A 67 9.16 -12.27 -8.58
N VAL A 68 8.67 -12.80 -7.48
CA VAL A 68 8.41 -14.23 -7.30
C VAL A 68 7.16 -14.67 -8.05
N VAL A 69 6.07 -13.93 -7.94
CA VAL A 69 4.73 -14.33 -8.41
C VAL A 69 4.52 -14.02 -9.89
N PHE A 70 5.13 -12.95 -10.42
CA PHE A 70 4.86 -12.47 -11.79
C PHE A 70 6.08 -12.51 -12.69
N TYR A 71 5.84 -12.61 -14.02
CA TYR A 71 6.86 -12.39 -15.04
C TYR A 71 7.12 -10.90 -15.21
N THR A 72 8.01 -10.36 -14.37
CA THR A 72 8.36 -8.94 -14.39
C THR A 72 9.83 -8.75 -14.08
N ARG A 73 10.38 -7.59 -14.48
CA ARG A 73 11.74 -7.17 -14.13
C ARG A 73 11.68 -6.24 -12.92
N TRP A 74 12.73 -6.23 -12.10
CA TRP A 74 12.79 -5.37 -10.91
C TRP A 74 12.57 -3.88 -11.22
N GLN A 75 13.05 -3.41 -12.41
CA GLN A 75 12.85 -2.03 -12.88
C GLN A 75 11.38 -1.65 -13.12
N GLN A 76 10.51 -2.63 -13.35
CA GLN A 76 9.08 -2.45 -13.52
C GLN A 76 8.32 -2.67 -12.22
N ALA A 77 8.77 -3.63 -11.42
CA ALA A 77 8.13 -3.99 -10.16
C ALA A 77 8.35 -2.93 -9.08
N LEU A 78 9.55 -2.32 -9.01
CA LEU A 78 9.90 -1.35 -7.96
C LEU A 78 9.00 -0.10 -7.96
N PRO A 79 8.84 0.64 -9.08
CA PRO A 79 7.97 1.81 -9.08
C PRO A 79 6.54 1.47 -8.69
N LEU A 80 6.02 0.35 -9.16
CA LEU A 80 4.65 -0.03 -8.87
C LEU A 80 4.47 -0.48 -7.42
N ALA A 81 5.45 -1.19 -6.84
CA ALA A 81 5.46 -1.51 -5.41
C ALA A 81 5.44 -0.24 -4.56
N LEU A 82 6.28 0.76 -4.90
CA LEU A 82 6.33 2.04 -4.20
C LEU A 82 5.01 2.81 -4.32
N ILE A 83 4.40 2.87 -5.50
CA ILE A 83 3.10 3.51 -5.71
C ILE A 83 2.03 2.84 -4.84
N LEU A 84 1.96 1.52 -4.83
CA LEU A 84 0.95 0.79 -4.06
C LEU A 84 1.13 0.96 -2.56
N VAL A 85 2.38 0.94 -2.06
CA VAL A 85 2.65 1.22 -0.64
C VAL A 85 2.28 2.65 -0.27
N THR A 86 2.62 3.63 -1.12
CA THR A 86 2.24 5.04 -0.89
C THR A 86 0.71 5.20 -0.84
N LEU A 87 -0.02 4.59 -1.75
CA LEU A 87 -1.48 4.62 -1.75
C LEU A 87 -2.06 3.94 -0.50
N CYS A 88 -1.48 2.82 -0.07
CA CYS A 88 -1.88 2.15 1.16
C CYS A 88 -1.71 3.07 2.37
N VAL A 89 -0.53 3.69 2.52
CA VAL A 89 -0.24 4.65 3.61
C VAL A 89 -1.21 5.83 3.59
N ILE A 90 -1.48 6.42 2.43
CA ILE A 90 -2.46 7.51 2.31
C ILE A 90 -3.85 7.06 2.77
N CYS A 91 -4.28 5.87 2.38
CA CYS A 91 -5.57 5.31 2.78
C CYS A 91 -5.64 5.02 4.29
N GLU A 92 -4.53 4.63 4.92
CA GLU A 92 -4.44 4.43 6.37
C GLU A 92 -4.62 5.72 7.17
N PHE A 93 -4.09 6.84 6.67
CA PHE A 93 -4.26 8.13 7.34
C PHE A 93 -5.61 8.81 7.06
N THR A 94 -6.36 8.36 6.05
CA THR A 94 -7.63 8.98 5.68
C THR A 94 -8.70 8.91 6.79
N PRO A 95 -8.99 7.76 7.45
CA PRO A 95 -9.97 7.69 8.52
C PRO A 95 -9.64 8.58 9.73
N PRO A 96 -8.41 8.58 10.29
CA PRO A 96 -8.06 9.49 11.39
C PRO A 96 -8.21 10.96 11.02
N LEU A 97 -7.84 11.35 9.80
CA LEU A 97 -8.00 12.73 9.32
C LEU A 97 -9.48 13.15 9.27
N ILE A 98 -10.35 12.30 8.74
CA ILE A 98 -11.79 12.57 8.69
C ILE A 98 -12.36 12.70 10.13
N MET A 99 -11.99 11.79 11.02
CA MET A 99 -12.46 11.80 12.39
C MET A 99 -11.98 13.04 13.15
N SER A 100 -10.71 13.42 13.01
CA SER A 100 -10.16 14.64 13.60
C SER A 100 -10.93 15.88 13.12
N ALA A 101 -11.24 15.97 11.83
CA ALA A 101 -11.99 17.08 11.26
C ALA A 101 -13.45 17.13 11.75
N LEU A 102 -14.09 15.98 11.98
CA LEU A 102 -15.49 15.91 12.43
C LEU A 102 -15.64 16.17 13.94
N ILE A 103 -14.72 15.68 14.76
CA ILE A 103 -14.83 15.73 16.22
C ILE A 103 -14.13 16.97 16.78
N GLY A 104 -13.26 17.62 16.00
CA GLY A 104 -12.46 18.79 16.44
C GLY A 104 -11.35 18.43 17.46
N ASN A 105 -11.03 17.15 17.57
CA ASN A 105 -9.96 16.66 18.45
C ASN A 105 -8.59 16.78 17.79
N ASN A 106 -7.55 16.83 18.65
CA ASN A 106 -6.18 16.77 18.17
C ASN A 106 -5.94 15.53 17.32
N LEU A 107 -5.35 15.73 16.12
CA LEU A 107 -5.07 14.66 15.17
C LEU A 107 -4.24 13.54 15.81
N ALA A 108 -3.26 13.87 16.66
CA ALA A 108 -2.42 12.90 17.34
C ALA A 108 -3.22 11.95 18.25
N GLN A 109 -4.14 12.49 19.07
CA GLN A 109 -5.03 11.68 19.92
C GLN A 109 -5.99 10.83 19.07
N THR A 110 -6.48 11.37 17.97
CA THR A 110 -7.38 10.65 17.07
C THR A 110 -6.64 9.51 16.37
N ILE A 111 -5.38 9.72 15.97
CA ILE A 111 -4.53 8.66 15.38
C ILE A 111 -4.31 7.54 16.39
N GLU A 112 -3.96 7.85 17.64
CA GLU A 112 -3.71 6.86 18.68
C GLU A 112 -4.95 6.00 18.95
N ILE A 113 -6.13 6.60 19.05
CA ILE A 113 -7.39 5.88 19.24
C ILE A 113 -7.81 5.06 18.01
N THR A 114 -7.54 5.56 16.80
CA THR A 114 -8.04 4.94 15.55
C THR A 114 -7.13 3.86 15.01
N ILE A 115 -5.81 3.92 15.23
CA ILE A 115 -4.88 2.89 14.76
C ILE A 115 -5.20 1.53 15.39
N ASP A 116 -5.58 1.49 16.66
CA ASP A 116 -5.92 0.25 17.35
C ASP A 116 -7.37 -0.21 17.08
N ALA A 117 -8.22 0.64 16.55
CA ALA A 117 -9.60 0.25 16.29
C ALA A 117 -9.71 -0.58 15.02
N ALA A 118 -10.10 -1.84 15.19
CA ALA A 118 -10.31 -2.81 14.13
C ALA A 118 -11.16 -2.29 12.97
N ALA A 119 -12.20 -1.52 13.28
CA ALA A 119 -13.10 -0.93 12.31
C ALA A 119 -12.38 0.04 11.36
N PHE A 120 -11.48 0.89 11.87
CA PHE A 120 -10.75 1.85 11.05
C PHE A 120 -9.75 1.18 10.12
N ASN A 121 -9.10 0.11 10.55
CA ASN A 121 -8.22 -0.68 9.70
C ASN A 121 -8.98 -1.31 8.52
N LEU A 122 -10.19 -1.80 8.73
CA LEU A 122 -11.04 -2.33 7.65
C LEU A 122 -11.56 -1.23 6.74
N ILE A 123 -11.92 -0.07 7.28
CA ILE A 123 -12.32 1.11 6.49
C ILE A 123 -11.16 1.57 5.59
N ALA A 124 -9.93 1.64 6.11
CA ALA A 124 -8.76 1.99 5.33
C ALA A 124 -8.53 1.04 4.15
N SER A 125 -8.61 -0.29 4.37
CA SER A 125 -8.53 -1.28 3.30
C SER A 125 -9.70 -1.17 2.30
N GLY A 126 -10.88 -0.80 2.76
CA GLY A 126 -12.05 -0.51 1.91
C GLY A 126 -11.82 0.72 1.01
N ILE A 127 -11.28 1.80 1.57
CA ILE A 127 -10.89 3.00 0.82
C ILE A 127 -9.81 2.64 -0.22
N PHE A 128 -8.80 1.87 0.19
CA PHE A 128 -7.74 1.41 -0.71
C PHE A 128 -8.30 0.61 -1.89
N TYR A 129 -9.24 -0.31 -1.65
CA TYR A 129 -9.94 -1.03 -2.73
C TYR A 129 -10.66 -0.09 -3.69
N ILE A 130 -11.40 0.91 -3.18
CA ILE A 130 -12.10 1.89 -4.00
C ILE A 130 -11.12 2.69 -4.87
N VAL A 131 -10.03 3.17 -4.28
CA VAL A 131 -8.97 3.92 -4.98
C VAL A 131 -8.37 3.07 -6.11
N LEU A 132 -8.08 1.80 -5.86
CA LEU A 132 -7.59 0.89 -6.89
C LEU A 132 -8.62 0.67 -8.01
N ARG A 133 -9.91 0.52 -7.68
CA ARG A 133 -10.99 0.36 -8.69
C ARG A 133 -11.13 1.61 -9.58
N VAL A 134 -11.10 2.79 -8.97
CA VAL A 134 -11.14 4.06 -9.71
C VAL A 134 -9.89 4.21 -10.57
N GLY A 135 -8.71 3.90 -10.03
CA GLY A 135 -7.46 3.90 -10.77
C GLY A 135 -7.51 2.99 -12.00
N ARG A 136 -8.01 1.76 -11.84
CA ARG A 136 -8.21 0.84 -12.97
C ARG A 136 -9.16 1.38 -14.02
N PHE A 137 -10.28 1.97 -13.60
CA PHE A 137 -11.24 2.58 -14.52
C PHE A 137 -10.60 3.70 -15.34
N ILE A 138 -9.84 4.59 -14.69
CA ILE A 138 -9.13 5.68 -15.35
C ILE A 138 -8.08 5.15 -16.33
N LEU A 139 -7.28 4.17 -15.90
CA LEU A 139 -6.25 3.54 -16.73
C LEU A 139 -6.85 2.89 -17.98
N ASN A 140 -7.95 2.13 -17.82
CA ASN A 140 -8.62 1.51 -18.96
C ASN A 140 -9.19 2.55 -19.93
N ARG A 141 -9.65 3.70 -19.41
CA ARG A 141 -10.18 4.78 -20.26
C ARG A 141 -9.10 5.51 -21.05
N ILE A 142 -7.91 5.69 -20.46
CA ILE A 142 -6.80 6.41 -21.09
C ILE A 142 -6.04 5.52 -22.07
N TYR A 143 -5.78 4.27 -21.72
CA TYR A 143 -4.88 3.39 -22.46
C TYR A 143 -5.57 2.25 -23.21
N GLY A 144 -6.89 2.05 -23.01
CA GLY A 144 -7.63 0.92 -23.57
C GLY A 144 -7.26 -0.42 -22.90
N GLU A 145 -7.99 -1.47 -23.24
CA GLU A 145 -7.81 -2.80 -22.62
C GLU A 145 -6.49 -3.53 -22.98
N LYS A 146 -5.71 -3.04 -23.93
CA LYS A 146 -4.65 -3.80 -24.61
C LYS A 146 -3.21 -3.39 -24.31
N THR A 147 -2.96 -2.33 -23.56
CA THR A 147 -1.57 -1.89 -23.37
C THR A 147 -1.06 -2.10 -21.95
N PRO A 148 -0.03 -2.93 -21.76
CA PRO A 148 0.76 -2.86 -20.55
C PRO A 148 1.42 -1.46 -20.51
N ILE A 149 1.04 -0.66 -19.53
CA ILE A 149 1.45 0.76 -19.36
C ILE A 149 2.97 0.93 -19.21
N TYR A 150 3.69 -0.15 -19.09
CA TYR A 150 5.13 -0.14 -18.90
C TYR A 150 5.90 -0.29 -20.20
N THR A 151 6.07 0.82 -20.90
CA THR A 151 7.15 0.97 -21.88
C THR A 151 8.46 1.33 -21.17
N LYS A 152 9.51 0.68 -21.65
CA LYS A 152 10.94 0.86 -21.43
C LYS A 152 11.32 2.20 -20.73
N ASN A 153 11.95 2.10 -19.55
CA ASN A 153 12.81 3.15 -18.97
C ASN A 153 12.19 4.26 -18.12
N ASN A 154 11.17 4.00 -17.30
CA ASN A 154 10.60 5.02 -16.40
C ASN A 154 11.18 4.95 -14.96
N GLY A 155 12.50 4.96 -14.81
CA GLY A 155 13.12 5.11 -13.48
C GLY A 155 12.65 6.36 -12.72
N TRP A 156 12.30 7.42 -13.43
CA TRP A 156 11.68 8.64 -12.90
C TRP A 156 10.33 8.41 -12.21
N ALA A 157 9.56 7.40 -12.62
CA ALA A 157 8.30 7.06 -11.97
C ALA A 157 8.47 6.58 -10.53
N SER A 158 9.67 6.16 -10.13
CA SER A 158 9.97 5.76 -8.75
C SER A 158 10.20 6.94 -7.82
N ILE A 159 10.58 8.11 -8.35
CA ILE A 159 10.88 9.29 -7.54
C ILE A 159 9.60 9.85 -6.90
N PHE A 160 8.50 9.90 -7.65
CA PHE A 160 7.22 10.41 -7.14
C PHE A 160 6.72 9.68 -5.90
N PRO A 161 6.64 8.33 -5.86
CA PRO A 161 6.24 7.61 -4.66
C PRO A 161 7.17 7.85 -3.48
N ILE A 162 8.49 7.89 -3.70
CA ILE A 162 9.45 8.13 -2.63
C ILE A 162 9.23 9.52 -2.01
N VAL A 163 9.12 10.55 -2.87
CA VAL A 163 8.84 11.92 -2.42
C VAL A 163 7.50 11.99 -1.68
N SER A 164 6.47 11.30 -2.18
CA SER A 164 5.14 11.27 -1.54
C SER A 164 5.19 10.61 -0.15
N ILE A 165 5.92 9.50 0.02
CA ILE A 165 6.09 8.85 1.32
C ILE A 165 6.80 9.80 2.30
N VAL A 166 7.93 10.39 1.89
CA VAL A 166 8.68 11.34 2.73
C VAL A 166 7.79 12.53 3.11
N PHE A 167 7.02 13.05 2.17
CA PHE A 167 6.12 14.18 2.40
C PHE A 167 4.99 13.83 3.38
N VAL A 168 4.36 12.67 3.26
CA VAL A 168 3.33 12.20 4.21
C VAL A 168 3.91 12.08 5.61
N TYR A 169 5.09 11.44 5.77
CA TYR A 169 5.73 11.34 7.08
C TYR A 169 6.12 12.72 7.64
N TYR A 170 6.59 13.63 6.80
CA TYR A 170 6.92 15.00 7.22
C TYR A 170 5.67 15.74 7.71
N ILE A 171 4.55 15.65 7.00
CA ILE A 171 3.29 16.27 7.43
C ILE A 171 2.82 15.69 8.77
N VAL A 172 2.82 14.38 8.92
CA VAL A 172 2.41 13.72 10.18
C VAL A 172 3.32 14.14 11.33
N TYR A 173 4.63 14.18 11.10
CA TYR A 173 5.61 14.64 12.09
C TYR A 173 5.39 16.11 12.47
N MET A 174 5.20 17.00 11.50
CA MET A 174 4.94 18.42 11.77
C MET A 174 3.61 18.63 12.51
N LEU A 175 2.55 17.92 12.13
CA LEU A 175 1.26 17.98 12.84
C LEU A 175 1.38 17.47 14.27
N SER A 176 2.22 16.47 14.54
CA SER A 176 2.46 15.99 15.90
C SER A 176 3.25 16.99 16.75
N LEU A 177 4.14 17.78 16.15
CA LEU A 177 4.93 18.82 16.86
C LEU A 177 4.10 20.08 17.19
N ILE A 178 3.14 20.44 16.32
CA ILE A 178 2.30 21.64 16.54
C ILE A 178 1.32 21.42 17.70
N HIS A 179 1.09 20.17 18.10
CA HIS A 179 0.11 19.79 19.11
C HIS A 179 0.72 19.32 20.45
N ILE A 180 2.04 19.51 20.64
CA ILE A 180 2.71 19.40 21.94
C ILE A 180 2.78 20.81 22.55
#